data_01949c2f204c0c92373f49fcdf2090ae
#
_entry.id   01949c2f204c0c92373f49fcdf2090ae
#
_cell.length_a   1.000
_cell.length_b   1.000
_cell.length_c   1.000
_cell.angle_alpha   90.00
_cell.angle_beta   90.00
_cell.angle_gamma   90.00
#
_symmetry.space_group_name_H-M   'P 1'
#
loop_
_entity.id
_entity.type
_entity.pdbx_description
1 polymer ?
#
loop_
_entity_poly.entity_id
_entity_poly.type
_entity_poly.pdbx_seq_one_letter_code
_entity_poly.pdbx_strand_id
1 'polypeptide(L)'
;MLRAFLCAVLLLWFACARAELFAKWERTDSILLGTSLTTLAIDWGQTRDLARRPQPPFTEANPFLGKHPSVGRVDTYFTLVMAGTVGLSAVLPITYRRWFLGGLTVLETAVIIDNHHLGLRVRF
;
A
#
# COMPACT_ATOMS: atom_id res chain seq x y z
N MET A 1 1.36 -25.19 -10.73
CA MET A 1 1.34 -23.90 -10.03
C MET A 1 2.72 -23.27 -9.89
N LEU A 2 3.73 -23.96 -9.35
CA LEU A 2 5.08 -23.40 -9.19
C LEU A 2 5.72 -22.94 -10.50
N ARG A 3 5.55 -23.68 -11.60
CA ARG A 3 6.07 -23.31 -12.93
C ARG A 3 5.40 -22.04 -13.50
N ALA A 4 4.10 -21.87 -13.30
CA ALA A 4 3.38 -20.66 -13.74
C ALA A 4 3.81 -19.44 -12.92
N PHE A 5 4.04 -19.62 -11.63
CA PHE A 5 4.55 -18.57 -10.74
C PHE A 5 5.99 -18.15 -11.11
N LEU A 6 6.87 -19.12 -11.36
CA LEU A 6 8.24 -18.87 -11.83
C LEU A 6 8.27 -18.18 -13.20
N CYS A 7 7.41 -18.57 -14.14
CA CYS A 7 7.29 -17.87 -15.42
C CYS A 7 6.79 -16.44 -15.26
N ALA A 8 5.80 -16.19 -14.40
CA ALA A 8 5.31 -14.84 -14.11
C ALA A 8 6.39 -13.97 -13.47
N VAL A 9 7.16 -14.50 -12.53
CA VAL A 9 8.28 -13.80 -11.89
C VAL A 9 9.39 -13.50 -12.89
N LEU A 10 9.73 -14.45 -13.77
CA LEU A 10 10.74 -14.25 -14.83
C LEU A 10 10.27 -13.22 -15.86
N LEU A 11 9.00 -13.26 -16.28
CA LEU A 11 8.43 -12.27 -17.20
C LEU A 11 8.42 -10.87 -16.60
N LEU A 12 8.09 -10.73 -15.30
CA LEU A 12 8.21 -9.47 -14.56
C LEU A 12 9.68 -9.01 -14.47
N TRP A 13 10.62 -9.93 -14.26
CA TRP A 13 12.04 -9.60 -14.22
C TRP A 13 12.57 -9.13 -15.59
N PHE A 14 12.18 -9.80 -16.68
CA PHE A 14 12.53 -9.39 -18.05
C PHE A 14 11.87 -8.05 -18.45
N ALA A 15 10.65 -7.79 -18.00
CA ALA A 15 9.99 -6.50 -18.20
C ALA A 15 10.68 -5.38 -17.40
N CYS A 16 11.08 -5.63 -16.16
CA CYS A 16 11.87 -4.70 -15.34
C CYS A 16 13.28 -4.43 -15.89
N ALA A 17 13.95 -5.44 -16.45
CA ALA A 17 15.30 -5.26 -17.00
C ALA A 17 15.35 -4.36 -18.25
N ARG A 18 14.21 -4.11 -18.89
CA ARG A 18 14.08 -3.19 -20.04
C ARG A 18 13.33 -1.89 -19.69
N ALA A 19 12.76 -1.78 -18.49
CA ALA A 19 12.05 -0.61 -18.06
C ALA A 19 13.06 0.44 -17.58
N GLU A 20 13.07 1.57 -18.26
CA GLU A 20 13.72 2.77 -17.73
C GLU A 20 12.97 3.20 -16.48
N LEU A 21 13.66 3.22 -15.32
CA LEU A 21 13.06 3.61 -14.06
C LEU A 21 12.51 5.04 -14.16
N PHE A 22 11.29 5.23 -13.70
CA PHE A 22 10.59 6.52 -13.75
C PHE A 22 10.42 7.06 -15.18
N ALA A 23 10.31 6.18 -16.18
CA ALA A 23 10.10 6.56 -17.57
C ALA A 23 8.90 7.52 -17.71
N LYS A 24 9.10 8.62 -18.47
CA LYS A 24 8.08 9.67 -18.70
C LYS A 24 7.41 10.17 -17.41
N TRP A 25 8.21 10.38 -16.37
CA TRP A 25 7.71 10.89 -15.09
C TRP A 25 7.29 12.34 -15.20
N GLU A 26 6.07 12.66 -14.80
CA GLU A 26 5.49 14.00 -14.86
C GLU A 26 5.09 14.47 -13.45
N ARG A 27 4.79 15.78 -13.34
CA ARG A 27 4.32 16.37 -12.07
C ARG A 27 3.08 15.65 -11.50
N THR A 28 2.17 15.22 -12.37
CA THR A 28 0.98 14.45 -11.98
C THR A 28 1.36 13.15 -11.26
N ASP A 29 2.40 12.46 -11.73
CA ASP A 29 2.86 11.21 -11.12
C ASP A 29 3.42 11.46 -9.71
N SER A 30 4.14 12.58 -9.52
CA SER A 30 4.62 12.99 -8.19
C SER A 30 3.47 13.32 -7.24
N ILE A 31 2.44 14.00 -7.71
CA ILE A 31 1.24 14.32 -6.91
C ILE A 31 0.50 13.04 -6.53
N LEU A 32 0.27 12.15 -7.47
CA LEU A 32 -0.41 10.87 -7.22
C LEU A 32 0.38 10.00 -6.25
N LEU A 33 1.70 9.87 -6.44
CA LEU A 33 2.54 9.10 -5.53
C LEU A 33 2.53 9.72 -4.13
N GLY A 34 2.72 11.03 -4.01
CA GLY A 34 2.68 11.74 -2.73
C GLY A 34 1.34 11.56 -2.01
N THR A 35 0.22 11.66 -2.73
CA THR A 35 -1.12 11.44 -2.19
C THR A 35 -1.29 9.99 -1.72
N SER A 36 -0.89 9.00 -2.52
CA SER A 36 -0.97 7.59 -2.15
C SER A 36 -0.14 7.27 -0.91
N LEU A 37 1.08 7.79 -0.81
CA LEU A 37 1.93 7.58 0.36
C LEU A 37 1.36 8.27 1.60
N THR A 38 0.71 9.43 1.44
CA THR A 38 0.06 10.13 2.54
C THR A 38 -1.15 9.35 3.06
N THR A 39 -2.01 8.83 2.18
CA THR A 39 -3.15 8.00 2.61
C THR A 39 -2.67 6.72 3.29
N LEU A 40 -1.66 6.02 2.75
CA LEU A 40 -1.03 4.88 3.40
C LEU A 40 -0.47 5.22 4.80
N ALA A 41 0.16 6.38 4.97
CA ALA A 41 0.68 6.80 6.26
C ALA A 41 -0.44 7.08 7.28
N ILE A 42 -1.56 7.65 6.83
CA ILE A 42 -2.73 7.87 7.68
C ILE A 42 -3.34 6.53 8.13
N ASP A 43 -3.58 5.62 7.19
CA ASP A 43 -4.08 4.27 7.52
C ASP A 43 -3.12 3.51 8.43
N TRP A 44 -1.82 3.60 8.18
CA TRP A 44 -0.79 3.04 9.07
C TRP A 44 -0.97 3.52 10.51
N GLY A 45 -1.07 4.85 10.72
CA GLY A 45 -1.27 5.43 12.05
C GLY A 45 -2.58 4.98 12.71
N GLN A 46 -3.67 4.85 11.94
CA GLN A 46 -4.96 4.33 12.45
C GLN A 46 -4.87 2.83 12.78
N THR A 47 -4.22 2.04 11.95
CA THR A 47 -4.04 0.60 12.20
C THR A 47 -3.10 0.34 13.38
N ARG A 48 -2.11 1.20 13.63
CA ARG A 48 -1.33 1.16 14.89
C ARG A 48 -2.19 1.44 16.13
N ASP A 49 -3.13 2.39 16.03
CA ASP A 49 -4.08 2.67 17.11
C ASP A 49 -4.96 1.45 17.39
N LEU A 50 -5.47 0.79 16.33
CA LEU A 50 -6.22 -0.45 16.43
C LEU A 50 -5.41 -1.54 17.15
N ALA A 51 -4.16 -1.75 16.74
CA ALA A 51 -3.27 -2.76 17.30
C ALA A 51 -2.97 -2.56 18.81
N ARG A 52 -3.11 -1.35 19.31
CA ARG A 52 -2.93 -1.00 20.73
C ARG A 52 -4.19 -1.10 21.58
N ARG A 53 -5.37 -1.25 20.93
CA ARG A 53 -6.64 -1.29 21.66
C ARG A 53 -6.95 -2.70 22.13
N PRO A 54 -7.63 -2.84 23.31
CA PRO A 54 -8.06 -4.14 23.81
C PRO A 54 -9.10 -4.77 22.87
N GLN A 55 -8.99 -6.05 22.71
CA GLN A 55 -9.93 -6.88 21.94
C GLN A 55 -10.97 -7.52 22.86
N PRO A 56 -12.23 -7.77 22.37
CA PRO A 56 -12.97 -7.07 21.33
C PRO A 56 -13.33 -5.63 21.77
N PRO A 57 -13.91 -4.74 20.95
CA PRO A 57 -14.58 -5.00 19.66
C PRO A 57 -13.70 -4.73 18.43
N PHE A 58 -12.45 -4.24 18.61
CA PHE A 58 -11.62 -3.84 17.48
C PHE A 58 -10.94 -5.04 16.81
N THR A 59 -11.21 -5.23 15.53
CA THR A 59 -10.60 -6.28 14.69
C THR A 59 -10.13 -5.67 13.39
N GLU A 60 -8.95 -6.11 12.94
CA GLU A 60 -8.40 -5.73 11.64
C GLU A 60 -9.12 -6.48 10.51
N ALA A 61 -9.52 -5.77 9.48
CA ALA A 61 -10.16 -6.34 8.30
C ALA A 61 -9.17 -6.85 7.26
N ASN A 62 -7.92 -6.35 7.29
CA ASN A 62 -6.89 -6.73 6.35
C ASN A 62 -6.38 -8.16 6.61
N PRO A 63 -6.61 -9.11 5.67
CA PRO A 63 -6.25 -10.51 5.88
C PRO A 63 -4.74 -10.73 6.03
N PHE A 64 -3.90 -9.86 5.49
CA PHE A 64 -2.44 -9.94 5.61
C PHE A 64 -1.95 -9.60 7.02
N LEU A 65 -2.67 -8.75 7.72
CA LEU A 65 -2.36 -8.38 9.10
C LEU A 65 -2.91 -9.38 10.12
N GLY A 66 -4.03 -10.03 9.79
CA GLY A 66 -4.78 -10.87 10.71
C GLY A 66 -5.65 -10.05 11.66
N LYS A 67 -6.57 -10.70 12.37
CA LYS A 67 -7.60 -10.01 13.16
C LYS A 67 -7.06 -9.16 14.31
N HIS A 68 -5.94 -9.55 14.88
CA HIS A 68 -5.31 -8.90 16.05
C HIS A 68 -3.80 -8.74 15.82
N PRO A 69 -3.38 -7.81 14.95
CA PRO A 69 -1.98 -7.65 14.63
C PRO A 69 -1.22 -7.00 15.81
N SER A 70 0.04 -7.38 15.96
CA SER A 70 0.96 -6.61 16.79
C SER A 70 1.39 -5.32 16.08
N VAL A 71 1.79 -4.29 16.84
CA VAL A 71 2.31 -3.03 16.28
C VAL A 71 3.49 -3.30 15.34
N GLY A 72 4.41 -4.19 15.72
CA GLY A 72 5.55 -4.54 14.85
C GLY A 72 5.13 -5.18 13.53
N ARG A 73 4.07 -6.00 13.53
CA ARG A 73 3.53 -6.57 12.28
C ARG A 73 2.90 -5.49 11.40
N VAL A 74 2.19 -4.55 11.99
CA VAL A 74 1.62 -3.38 11.29
C VAL A 74 2.74 -2.56 10.66
N ASP A 75 3.78 -2.24 11.42
CA ASP A 75 4.91 -1.44 10.93
C ASP A 75 5.64 -2.12 9.76
N THR A 76 5.89 -3.42 9.87
CA THR A 76 6.51 -4.18 8.78
C THR A 76 5.63 -4.19 7.53
N TYR A 77 4.33 -4.42 7.68
CA TYR A 77 3.40 -4.44 6.56
C TYR A 77 3.37 -3.10 5.82
N PHE A 78 3.15 -1.99 6.52
CA PHE A 78 3.06 -0.68 5.87
C PHE A 78 4.39 -0.22 5.28
N THR A 79 5.52 -0.53 5.92
CA THR A 79 6.85 -0.26 5.35
C THR A 79 7.02 -0.98 4.01
N LEU A 80 6.67 -2.26 3.94
CA LEU A 80 6.77 -3.05 2.72
C LEU A 80 5.79 -2.56 1.64
N VAL A 81 4.56 -2.21 2.01
CA VAL A 81 3.56 -1.68 1.07
C VAL A 81 4.00 -0.34 0.50
N MET A 82 4.50 0.58 1.33
CA MET A 82 4.99 1.88 0.87
C MET A 82 6.22 1.73 -0.05
N ALA A 83 7.18 0.89 0.33
CA ALA A 83 8.35 0.60 -0.51
C ALA A 83 7.93 -0.06 -1.84
N GLY A 84 6.99 -1.01 -1.80
CA GLY A 84 6.41 -1.65 -2.97
C GLY A 84 5.66 -0.66 -3.87
N THR A 85 4.93 0.30 -3.28
CA THR A 85 4.23 1.36 -4.03
C THR A 85 5.21 2.23 -4.81
N VAL A 86 6.30 2.65 -4.17
CA VAL A 86 7.36 3.43 -4.84
C VAL A 86 8.02 2.60 -5.94
N GLY A 87 8.44 1.36 -5.63
CA GLY A 87 9.09 0.47 -6.59
C GLY A 87 8.21 0.15 -7.80
N LEU A 88 6.95 -0.18 -7.57
CA LEU A 88 6.00 -0.47 -8.64
C LEU A 88 5.73 0.78 -9.50
N SER A 89 5.60 1.95 -8.87
CA SER A 89 5.45 3.22 -9.58
C SER A 89 6.66 3.54 -10.46
N ALA A 90 7.86 3.17 -10.02
CA ALA A 90 9.09 3.41 -10.78
C ALA A 90 9.17 2.59 -12.07
N VAL A 91 8.60 1.38 -12.09
CA VAL A 91 8.70 0.47 -13.24
C VAL A 91 7.48 0.45 -14.14
N LEU A 92 6.31 0.87 -13.66
CA LEU A 92 5.08 0.86 -14.44
C LEU A 92 5.10 1.93 -15.55
N PRO A 93 4.61 1.61 -16.76
CA PRO A 93 4.30 2.59 -17.78
C PRO A 93 3.32 3.65 -17.26
N ILE A 94 3.42 4.89 -17.78
CA ILE A 94 2.68 6.07 -17.28
C ILE A 94 1.18 5.82 -17.08
N THR A 95 0.51 5.16 -18.02
CA THR A 95 -0.92 4.89 -17.94
C THR A 95 -1.26 3.96 -16.77
N TYR A 96 -0.56 2.83 -16.66
CA TYR A 96 -0.78 1.86 -15.59
C TYR A 96 -0.36 2.40 -14.23
N ARG A 97 0.71 3.19 -14.16
CA ARG A 97 1.15 3.90 -12.95
C ARG A 97 0.04 4.79 -12.40
N ARG A 98 -0.58 5.60 -13.25
CA ARG A 98 -1.65 6.53 -12.84
C ARG A 98 -2.90 5.79 -12.38
N TRP A 99 -3.31 4.73 -13.06
CA TRP A 99 -4.41 3.87 -12.60
C TRP A 99 -4.10 3.19 -11.27
N PHE A 100 -2.89 2.67 -11.12
CA PHE A 100 -2.44 2.03 -9.88
C PHE A 100 -2.47 3.02 -8.71
N LEU A 101 -1.82 4.17 -8.84
CA LEU A 101 -1.76 5.17 -7.77
C LEU A 101 -3.13 5.80 -7.48
N GLY A 102 -3.92 6.10 -8.50
CA GLY A 102 -5.28 6.62 -8.33
C GLY A 102 -6.19 5.61 -7.64
N GLY A 103 -6.17 4.35 -8.07
CA GLY A 103 -6.94 3.26 -7.46
C GLY A 103 -6.54 3.01 -6.01
N LEU A 104 -5.23 2.97 -5.72
CA LEU A 104 -4.70 2.84 -4.36
C LEU A 104 -5.18 3.99 -3.47
N THR A 105 -5.08 5.23 -3.94
CA THR A 105 -5.52 6.41 -3.19
C THR A 105 -7.02 6.34 -2.85
N VAL A 106 -7.86 5.94 -3.81
CA VAL A 106 -9.31 5.79 -3.57
C VAL A 106 -9.59 4.71 -2.54
N LEU A 107 -8.94 3.56 -2.66
CA LEU A 107 -9.10 2.43 -1.74
C LEU A 107 -8.66 2.82 -0.32
N GLU A 108 -7.49 3.39 -0.16
CA GLU A 108 -6.96 3.83 1.15
C GLU A 108 -7.84 4.92 1.77
N THR A 109 -8.37 5.85 0.95
CA THR A 109 -9.29 6.89 1.44
C THR A 109 -10.57 6.27 2.00
N ALA A 110 -11.13 5.25 1.35
CA ALA A 110 -12.29 4.53 1.87
C ALA A 110 -12.00 3.84 3.20
N VAL A 111 -10.85 3.18 3.31
CA VAL A 111 -10.38 2.54 4.57
C VAL A 111 -10.21 3.57 5.69
N ILE A 112 -9.58 4.71 5.40
CA ILE A 112 -9.38 5.81 6.37
C ILE A 112 -10.72 6.33 6.91
N ILE A 113 -11.71 6.51 6.03
CA ILE A 113 -13.04 6.97 6.42
C ILE A 113 -13.72 5.93 7.33
N ASP A 114 -13.64 4.67 6.97
CA ASP A 114 -14.22 3.57 7.75
C ASP A 114 -13.56 3.46 9.13
N ASN A 115 -12.24 3.49 9.17
CA ASN A 115 -11.46 3.53 10.41
C ASN A 115 -11.81 4.74 11.30
N HIS A 116 -12.05 5.90 10.68
CA HIS A 116 -12.47 7.10 11.41
C HIS A 116 -13.84 6.92 12.05
N HIS A 117 -14.80 6.30 11.35
CA HIS A 117 -16.12 5.98 11.90
C HIS A 117 -16.04 4.99 13.06
N LEU A 118 -15.06 4.08 13.07
CA LEU A 118 -14.76 3.20 14.18
C LEU A 118 -14.05 3.91 15.36
N GLY A 119 -13.76 5.20 15.22
CA GLY A 119 -13.10 5.99 16.25
C GLY A 119 -11.58 5.77 16.33
N LEU A 120 -10.97 5.18 15.31
CA LEU A 120 -9.52 5.05 15.21
C LEU A 120 -8.86 6.38 14.88
N ARG A 121 -7.69 6.61 15.46
CA ARG A 121 -6.93 7.85 15.30
C ARG A 121 -5.53 7.56 14.80
N VAL A 122 -4.95 8.53 14.09
CA VAL A 122 -3.55 8.44 13.65
C VAL A 122 -2.64 8.54 14.89
N ARG A 123 -1.87 7.48 15.16
CA ARG A 123 -0.91 7.39 16.28
C ARG A 123 0.34 6.64 15.86
N PHE A 124 1.48 7.29 15.97
CA PHE A 124 2.80 6.72 15.73
C PHE A 124 3.58 6.47 17.02
#